data_cec8ca4daf861bc9c9b2d0893e9d285f
#
_entry.id   cec8ca4daf861bc9c9b2d0893e9d285f
#
_cell.length_a   1.000
_cell.length_b   1.000
_cell.length_c   1.000
_cell.angle_alpha   90.00
_cell.angle_beta   90.00
_cell.angle_gamma   90.00
#
_symmetry.space_group_name_H-M   'P 1'
#
loop_
_entity.id
_entity.type
_entity.pdbx_description
1 polymer ?
#
loop_
_entity_poly.entity_id
_entity_poly.type
_entity_poly.pdbx_seq_one_letter_code
_entity_poly.pdbx_strand_id
1 'polypeptide(L)'
;GVSANLWLNPYVSPKSSLYPLVKNLTGSHTVWNGLVPDFTLAKTRQLYKDHFKKNHLDIGVGGYKMDEVDGYDNWVWPDVATFPSGTSAEQMRQMYGSMVQKMTADWYKEINKRTYGLVRASNAGGSHLPYVIYNDYYNHKDFITALVNSSFVGVLWTPEVRASKTAEEWIRRMQSACFSPMAMINAWADGTKPWTFPEVAEAVKDVANLRMQLLSYL
;
A
#
# COMPACT_ATOMS: atom_id res chain seq x y z
N GLY A 1 17.16 -9.63 -8.83
CA GLY A 1 16.87 -8.44 -9.62
C GLY A 1 15.97 -7.47 -8.85
N VAL A 2 15.77 -6.26 -9.38
CA VAL A 2 14.88 -5.24 -8.83
C VAL A 2 13.59 -5.22 -9.64
N SER A 3 12.44 -5.17 -8.98
CA SER A 3 11.13 -5.02 -9.60
C SER A 3 10.55 -3.64 -9.28
N ALA A 4 9.95 -2.99 -10.27
CA ALA A 4 9.28 -1.71 -10.07
C ALA A 4 7.96 -1.92 -9.32
N ASN A 5 7.76 -1.11 -8.27
CA ASN A 5 6.51 -1.00 -7.56
C ASN A 5 6.05 0.45 -7.66
N LEU A 6 4.83 0.68 -8.15
CA LEU A 6 4.34 2.03 -8.44
C LEU A 6 3.37 2.52 -7.37
N TRP A 7 3.45 3.81 -7.06
CA TRP A 7 2.43 4.47 -6.26
C TRP A 7 1.12 4.55 -7.05
N LEU A 8 0.03 4.20 -6.39
CA LEU A 8 -1.31 4.18 -6.97
C LEU A 8 -2.31 4.73 -5.96
N ASN A 9 -3.07 5.74 -6.35
CA ASN A 9 -4.39 5.97 -5.79
C ASN A 9 -5.46 5.58 -6.81
N PRO A 10 -6.65 5.14 -6.38
CA PRO A 10 -7.66 4.61 -7.29
C PRO A 10 -8.52 5.69 -7.96
N TYR A 11 -8.31 6.96 -7.65
CA TYR A 11 -9.18 8.05 -8.11
C TYR A 11 -8.80 8.50 -9.53
N VAL A 12 -9.80 8.73 -10.36
CA VAL A 12 -9.58 8.99 -11.80
C VAL A 12 -9.60 10.47 -12.10
N SER A 13 -8.42 11.01 -12.41
CA SER A 13 -8.27 12.40 -12.82
C SER A 13 -9.06 12.70 -14.10
N PRO A 14 -9.67 13.90 -14.23
CA PRO A 14 -10.30 14.34 -15.48
C PRO A 14 -9.39 14.32 -16.71
N LYS A 15 -8.07 14.33 -16.48
CA LYS A 15 -7.06 14.25 -17.56
C LYS A 15 -6.70 12.82 -17.95
N SER A 16 -7.21 11.81 -17.24
CA SER A 16 -6.93 10.41 -17.54
C SER A 16 -7.75 9.93 -18.74
N SER A 17 -7.14 9.12 -19.59
CA SER A 17 -7.85 8.40 -20.67
C SER A 17 -8.92 7.43 -20.16
N LEU A 18 -8.84 7.04 -18.88
CA LEU A 18 -9.84 6.21 -18.22
C LEU A 18 -11.11 7.01 -17.85
N TYR A 19 -11.01 8.34 -17.68
CA TYR A 19 -12.11 9.19 -17.22
C TYR A 19 -13.41 9.04 -18.05
N PRO A 20 -13.40 9.18 -19.38
CA PRO A 20 -14.62 9.08 -20.18
C PRO A 20 -15.27 7.70 -20.11
N LEU A 21 -14.49 6.66 -19.79
CA LEU A 21 -14.96 5.28 -19.72
C LEU A 21 -15.68 4.99 -18.40
N VAL A 22 -15.26 5.61 -17.29
CA VAL A 22 -15.78 5.31 -15.94
C VAL A 22 -16.67 6.38 -15.35
N LYS A 23 -16.80 7.56 -15.95
CA LYS A 23 -17.52 8.71 -15.37
C LYS A 23 -18.96 8.43 -14.88
N ASN A 24 -19.64 7.45 -15.47
CA ASN A 24 -21.00 7.04 -15.07
C ASN A 24 -20.98 5.81 -14.13
N LEU A 25 -19.81 5.38 -13.68
CA LEU A 25 -19.59 4.21 -12.83
C LEU A 25 -18.87 4.61 -11.54
N THR A 26 -19.09 5.83 -11.08
CA THR A 26 -18.37 6.45 -9.96
C THR A 26 -19.33 7.03 -8.95
N GLY A 27 -18.87 7.19 -7.72
CA GLY A 27 -19.60 7.89 -6.68
C GLY A 27 -19.88 9.35 -7.03
N SER A 28 -20.85 9.94 -6.32
CA SER A 28 -21.31 11.32 -6.54
C SER A 28 -20.31 12.39 -6.09
N HIS A 29 -19.27 12.02 -5.36
CA HIS A 29 -18.24 12.93 -4.85
C HIS A 29 -16.87 12.58 -5.41
N THR A 30 -15.99 13.57 -5.46
CA THR A 30 -14.62 13.41 -5.89
C THR A 30 -13.66 13.35 -4.67
N VAL A 31 -12.54 12.67 -4.84
CA VAL A 31 -11.42 12.67 -3.90
C VAL A 31 -10.17 13.06 -4.68
N TRP A 32 -9.37 13.98 -4.15
CA TRP A 32 -8.18 14.51 -4.86
C TRP A 32 -8.51 15.03 -6.28
N ASN A 33 -9.67 15.68 -6.46
CA ASN A 33 -10.20 16.08 -7.76
C ASN A 33 -10.37 14.94 -8.77
N GLY A 34 -10.36 13.68 -8.31
CA GLY A 34 -10.59 12.49 -9.11
C GLY A 34 -11.94 11.85 -8.83
N LEU A 35 -12.52 11.22 -9.85
CA LEU A 35 -13.71 10.39 -9.69
C LEU A 35 -13.40 9.21 -8.79
N VAL A 36 -14.37 8.79 -7.97
CA VAL A 36 -14.28 7.62 -7.09
C VAL A 36 -14.96 6.43 -7.75
N PRO A 37 -14.23 5.50 -8.35
CA PRO A 37 -14.81 4.36 -9.04
C PRO A 37 -15.61 3.45 -8.12
N ASP A 38 -16.75 2.99 -8.57
CA ASP A 38 -17.53 1.97 -7.87
C ASP A 38 -17.00 0.57 -8.22
N PHE A 39 -16.07 0.07 -7.43
CA PHE A 39 -15.44 -1.23 -7.64
C PHE A 39 -16.32 -2.42 -7.26
N THR A 40 -17.53 -2.22 -6.75
CA THR A 40 -18.51 -3.30 -6.61
C THR A 40 -19.06 -3.74 -7.98
N LEU A 41 -19.00 -2.84 -8.97
CA LEU A 41 -19.44 -3.11 -10.34
C LEU A 41 -18.37 -3.86 -11.13
N ALA A 42 -18.74 -5.01 -11.69
CA ALA A 42 -17.84 -5.80 -12.53
C ALA A 42 -17.31 -5.02 -13.74
N LYS A 43 -18.15 -4.17 -14.34
CA LYS A 43 -17.76 -3.30 -15.47
C LYS A 43 -16.65 -2.34 -15.09
N THR A 44 -16.72 -1.71 -13.92
CA THR A 44 -15.69 -0.80 -13.43
C THR A 44 -14.35 -1.53 -13.26
N ARG A 45 -14.38 -2.69 -12.60
CA ARG A 45 -13.19 -3.51 -12.42
C ARG A 45 -12.56 -3.94 -13.74
N GLN A 46 -13.37 -4.30 -14.74
CA GLN A 46 -12.87 -4.69 -16.06
C GLN A 46 -12.19 -3.52 -16.79
N LEU A 47 -12.80 -2.34 -16.80
CA LEU A 47 -12.22 -1.14 -17.42
C LEU A 47 -10.88 -0.76 -16.76
N TYR A 48 -10.80 -0.87 -15.45
CA TYR A 48 -9.55 -0.69 -14.72
C TYR A 48 -8.49 -1.72 -15.10
N LYS A 49 -8.86 -2.98 -15.12
CA LYS A 49 -7.97 -4.07 -15.52
C LYS A 49 -7.39 -3.84 -16.91
N ASP A 50 -8.22 -3.52 -17.88
CA ASP A 50 -7.79 -3.30 -19.27
C ASP A 50 -6.81 -2.13 -19.37
N HIS A 51 -7.10 -1.04 -18.67
CA HIS A 51 -6.23 0.13 -18.60
C HIS A 51 -4.88 -0.19 -17.95
N PHE A 52 -4.89 -0.82 -16.79
CA PHE A 52 -3.67 -1.14 -16.04
C PHE A 52 -2.87 -2.28 -16.67
N LYS A 53 -3.53 -3.25 -17.29
CA LYS A 53 -2.85 -4.30 -18.03
C LYS A 53 -1.96 -3.68 -19.11
N LYS A 54 -2.54 -2.87 -19.99
CA LYS A 54 -1.81 -2.24 -21.10
C LYS A 54 -0.68 -1.34 -20.63
N ASN A 55 -0.92 -0.52 -19.61
CA ASN A 55 -0.02 0.56 -19.23
C ASN A 55 1.02 0.16 -18.16
N HIS A 56 0.78 -0.92 -17.40
CA HIS A 56 1.62 -1.34 -16.29
C HIS A 56 2.05 -2.80 -16.36
N LEU A 57 1.09 -3.73 -16.44
CA LEU A 57 1.43 -5.16 -16.35
C LEU A 57 2.24 -5.64 -17.55
N ASP A 58 1.83 -5.23 -18.75
CA ASP A 58 2.48 -5.63 -20.00
C ASP A 58 3.91 -5.05 -20.14
N ILE A 59 4.22 -3.97 -19.43
CA ILE A 59 5.58 -3.38 -19.38
C ILE A 59 6.40 -3.87 -18.17
N GLY A 60 5.85 -4.76 -17.33
CA GLY A 60 6.61 -5.44 -16.29
C GLY A 60 6.58 -4.79 -14.90
N VAL A 61 5.60 -3.93 -14.59
CA VAL A 61 5.38 -3.43 -13.23
C VAL A 61 5.09 -4.62 -12.31
N GLY A 62 5.78 -4.71 -11.17
CA GLY A 62 5.73 -5.85 -10.27
C GLY A 62 4.71 -5.73 -9.14
N GLY A 63 4.22 -4.54 -8.85
CA GLY A 63 3.25 -4.32 -7.76
C GLY A 63 2.92 -2.85 -7.54
N TYR A 64 2.18 -2.58 -6.47
CA TYR A 64 1.70 -1.24 -6.16
C TYR A 64 1.84 -0.88 -4.68
N LYS A 65 2.12 0.40 -4.41
CA LYS A 65 1.81 1.07 -3.16
C LYS A 65 0.44 1.73 -3.32
N MET A 66 -0.60 1.16 -2.69
CA MET A 66 -1.98 1.63 -2.78
C MET A 66 -2.26 2.63 -1.67
N ASP A 67 -2.37 3.87 -2.05
CA ASP A 67 -2.44 4.99 -1.14
C ASP A 67 -3.83 5.65 -1.14
N GLU A 68 -4.09 6.48 -0.13
CA GLU A 68 -5.24 7.39 -0.04
C GLU A 68 -6.62 6.70 -0.04
N VAL A 69 -6.69 5.46 0.45
CA VAL A 69 -7.95 4.68 0.53
C VAL A 69 -8.42 4.47 1.97
N ASP A 70 -7.76 5.07 2.94
CA ASP A 70 -7.97 4.87 4.38
C ASP A 70 -8.87 5.92 5.04
N GLY A 71 -9.23 6.98 4.33
CA GLY A 71 -10.09 8.01 4.85
C GLY A 71 -9.45 8.90 5.92
N TYR A 72 -8.13 8.91 5.99
CA TYR A 72 -7.42 9.76 6.92
C TYR A 72 -7.84 11.23 6.72
N ASP A 73 -8.11 11.92 7.84
CA ASP A 73 -8.43 13.34 7.86
C ASP A 73 -9.62 13.77 6.97
N ASN A 74 -10.64 12.93 6.82
CA ASN A 74 -11.80 13.17 5.96
C ASN A 74 -11.47 13.28 4.44
N TRP A 75 -10.40 12.69 3.99
CA TRP A 75 -9.99 12.74 2.59
C TRP A 75 -10.80 11.85 1.65
N VAL A 76 -11.69 11.04 2.19
CA VAL A 76 -12.64 10.26 1.39
C VAL A 76 -14.00 10.99 1.30
N TRP A 77 -14.93 10.39 0.61
CA TRP A 77 -16.28 10.92 0.43
C TRP A 77 -17.09 10.98 1.74
N PRO A 78 -18.04 11.92 1.86
CA PRO A 78 -18.92 12.03 3.01
C PRO A 78 -20.01 10.96 3.03
N ASP A 79 -20.73 10.83 4.16
CA ASP A 79 -21.81 9.84 4.34
C ASP A 79 -22.99 10.00 3.37
N VAL A 80 -23.18 11.21 2.87
CA VAL A 80 -24.23 11.52 1.87
C VAL A 80 -23.87 11.12 0.45
N ALA A 81 -22.66 10.64 0.22
CA ALA A 81 -22.25 10.18 -1.11
C ALA A 81 -23.09 8.97 -1.56
N THR A 82 -23.39 8.94 -2.84
CA THR A 82 -24.12 7.83 -3.47
C THR A 82 -23.23 7.13 -4.49
N PHE A 83 -23.45 5.85 -4.66
CA PHE A 83 -22.74 5.01 -5.63
C PHE A 83 -23.73 4.34 -6.58
N PRO A 84 -23.37 4.13 -7.85
CA PRO A 84 -24.27 3.51 -8.84
C PRO A 84 -24.78 2.11 -8.45
N SER A 85 -24.02 1.37 -7.66
CA SER A 85 -24.41 0.07 -7.10
C SER A 85 -25.51 0.13 -6.05
N GLY A 86 -25.77 1.30 -5.48
CA GLY A 86 -26.62 1.46 -4.30
C GLY A 86 -25.90 1.15 -2.97
N THR A 87 -24.63 0.81 -2.98
CA THR A 87 -23.83 0.61 -1.77
C THR A 87 -23.73 1.95 -1.00
N SER A 88 -23.98 1.92 0.31
CA SER A 88 -23.88 3.12 1.12
C SER A 88 -22.45 3.65 1.19
N ALA A 89 -22.30 4.96 1.42
CA ALA A 89 -21.00 5.62 1.53
C ALA A 89 -20.13 5.01 2.64
N GLU A 90 -20.75 4.66 3.78
CA GLU A 90 -20.07 4.02 4.91
C GLU A 90 -19.55 2.61 4.57
N GLN A 91 -20.39 1.77 3.99
CA GLN A 91 -19.99 0.43 3.54
C GLN A 91 -18.87 0.51 2.50
N MET A 92 -19.00 1.43 1.55
CA MET A 92 -17.97 1.64 0.52
C MET A 92 -16.63 2.02 1.14
N ARG A 93 -16.59 2.91 2.16
CA ARG A 93 -15.34 3.25 2.86
C ARG A 93 -14.69 2.04 3.52
N GLN A 94 -15.48 1.19 4.17
CA GLN A 94 -14.96 -0.01 4.85
C GLN A 94 -14.39 -1.05 3.88
N MET A 95 -14.94 -1.14 2.68
CA MET A 95 -14.59 -2.17 1.71
C MET A 95 -13.54 -1.72 0.69
N TYR A 96 -13.38 -0.42 0.50
CA TYR A 96 -12.69 0.13 -0.67
C TYR A 96 -11.24 -0.34 -0.79
N GLY A 97 -10.47 -0.22 0.29
CA GLY A 97 -9.08 -0.69 0.31
C GLY A 97 -8.96 -2.18 -0.01
N SER A 98 -9.83 -3.01 0.57
CA SER A 98 -9.82 -4.45 0.31
C SER A 98 -10.23 -4.80 -1.11
N MET A 99 -11.17 -4.06 -1.71
CA MET A 99 -11.54 -4.25 -3.11
C MET A 99 -10.39 -3.92 -4.07
N VAL A 100 -9.67 -2.82 -3.81
CA VAL A 100 -8.49 -2.44 -4.62
C VAL A 100 -7.39 -3.50 -4.48
N GLN A 101 -7.12 -3.98 -3.28
CA GLN A 101 -6.15 -5.07 -3.04
C GLN A 101 -6.53 -6.33 -3.82
N LYS A 102 -7.77 -6.80 -3.63
CA LYS A 102 -8.22 -8.01 -4.30
C LYS A 102 -8.16 -7.89 -5.82
N MET A 103 -8.65 -6.79 -6.36
CA MET A 103 -8.64 -6.52 -7.79
C MET A 103 -7.22 -6.59 -8.37
N THR A 104 -6.28 -5.92 -7.75
CA THR A 104 -4.88 -5.90 -8.21
C THR A 104 -4.19 -7.24 -8.02
N ALA A 105 -4.44 -7.96 -6.92
CA ALA A 105 -3.92 -9.32 -6.73
C ALA A 105 -4.42 -10.29 -7.81
N ASP A 106 -5.71 -10.20 -8.15
CA ASP A 106 -6.32 -11.03 -9.20
C ASP A 106 -5.66 -10.78 -10.57
N TRP A 107 -5.29 -9.53 -10.91
CA TRP A 107 -4.59 -9.23 -12.16
C TRP A 107 -3.25 -9.98 -12.30
N TYR A 108 -2.46 -10.00 -11.23
CA TYR A 108 -1.17 -10.70 -11.23
C TYR A 108 -1.35 -12.22 -11.24
N LYS A 109 -2.36 -12.72 -10.52
CA LYS A 109 -2.73 -14.15 -10.52
C LYS A 109 -3.09 -14.63 -11.93
N GLU A 110 -3.87 -13.86 -12.67
CA GLU A 110 -4.29 -14.21 -14.04
C GLU A 110 -3.12 -14.31 -15.02
N ILE A 111 -2.09 -13.52 -14.84
CA ILE A 111 -0.86 -13.59 -15.67
C ILE A 111 0.20 -14.52 -15.08
N ASN A 112 -0.17 -15.31 -14.06
CA ASN A 112 0.71 -16.26 -13.34
C ASN A 112 1.99 -15.59 -12.81
N LYS A 113 1.88 -14.39 -12.24
CA LYS A 113 2.97 -13.68 -11.61
C LYS A 113 2.70 -13.45 -10.13
N ARG A 114 3.73 -13.56 -9.32
CA ARG A 114 3.67 -13.10 -7.94
C ARG A 114 3.67 -11.57 -7.91
N THR A 115 2.97 -11.03 -6.93
CA THR A 115 3.01 -9.60 -6.62
C THR A 115 3.11 -9.41 -5.12
N TYR A 116 3.52 -8.25 -4.72
CA TYR A 116 3.45 -7.75 -3.36
C TYR A 116 3.26 -6.24 -3.40
N GLY A 117 2.80 -5.67 -2.33
CA GLY A 117 2.66 -4.22 -2.27
C GLY A 117 2.34 -3.72 -0.88
N LEU A 118 2.20 -2.43 -0.82
CA LEU A 118 1.80 -1.70 0.36
C LEU A 118 0.37 -1.20 0.20
N VAL A 119 -0.39 -1.13 1.29
CA VAL A 119 -1.75 -0.58 1.28
C VAL A 119 -2.02 0.23 2.54
N ARG A 120 -2.66 1.39 2.39
CA ARG A 120 -3.04 2.25 3.53
C ARG A 120 -4.21 1.69 4.31
N ALA A 121 -5.16 1.04 3.66
CA ALA A 121 -6.36 0.52 4.29
C ALA A 121 -6.64 -0.93 3.91
N SER A 122 -6.94 -1.73 4.92
CA SER A 122 -7.38 -3.11 4.81
C SER A 122 -8.33 -3.43 5.96
N ASN A 123 -8.87 -4.64 5.97
CA ASN A 123 -9.69 -5.15 7.06
C ASN A 123 -9.34 -6.63 7.35
N ALA A 124 -10.07 -7.23 8.27
CA ALA A 124 -9.84 -8.63 8.68
C ALA A 124 -9.88 -9.65 7.52
N GLY A 125 -10.55 -9.31 6.40
CA GLY A 125 -10.57 -10.15 5.19
C GLY A 125 -9.32 -10.02 4.31
N GLY A 126 -8.40 -9.12 4.61
CA GLY A 126 -7.22 -8.83 3.78
C GLY A 126 -6.01 -9.73 4.02
N SER A 127 -5.96 -10.50 5.10
CA SER A 127 -4.77 -11.26 5.53
C SER A 127 -4.30 -12.34 4.54
N HIS A 128 -5.16 -12.78 3.63
CA HIS A 128 -4.80 -13.75 2.58
C HIS A 128 -4.25 -13.09 1.30
N LEU A 129 -4.27 -11.77 1.23
CA LEU A 129 -3.78 -11.01 0.07
C LEU A 129 -2.28 -10.69 0.21
N PRO A 130 -1.53 -10.56 -0.88
CA PRO A 130 -0.09 -10.36 -0.87
C PRO A 130 0.29 -8.89 -0.60
N TYR A 131 -0.34 -8.27 0.38
CA TYR A 131 -0.14 -6.87 0.71
C TYR A 131 0.12 -6.66 2.19
N VAL A 132 0.97 -5.68 2.47
CA VAL A 132 1.33 -5.28 3.83
C VAL A 132 0.74 -3.90 4.10
N ILE A 133 0.07 -3.76 5.24
CA ILE A 133 -0.47 -2.47 5.68
C ILE A 133 0.68 -1.59 6.15
N TYR A 134 0.64 -0.32 5.76
CA TYR A 134 1.56 0.71 6.23
C TYR A 134 0.78 2.00 6.54
N ASN A 135 1.43 2.92 7.23
CA ASN A 135 0.98 4.30 7.39
C ASN A 135 2.18 5.25 7.47
N ASP A 136 1.92 6.53 7.34
CA ASP A 136 2.95 7.58 7.43
C ASP A 136 3.24 7.98 8.89
N TYR A 137 3.32 7.00 9.78
CA TYR A 137 3.59 7.22 11.18
C TYR A 137 4.99 6.73 11.53
N TYR A 138 5.79 7.58 12.16
CA TYR A 138 7.24 7.39 12.25
C TYR A 138 7.77 7.26 13.68
N ASN A 139 6.89 7.25 14.70
CA ASN A 139 7.32 7.09 16.07
C ASN A 139 7.80 5.65 16.32
N HIS A 140 9.05 5.50 16.78
CA HIS A 140 9.67 4.18 16.90
C HIS A 140 9.03 3.31 17.99
N LYS A 141 8.60 3.89 19.11
CA LYS A 141 7.90 3.15 20.17
C LYS A 141 6.57 2.58 19.63
N ASP A 142 5.83 3.39 18.91
CA ASP A 142 4.54 2.98 18.35
C ASP A 142 4.74 1.94 17.25
N PHE A 143 5.84 1.98 16.50
CA PHE A 143 6.20 0.92 15.55
C PHE A 143 6.28 -0.45 16.22
N ILE A 144 7.01 -0.53 17.33
CA ILE A 144 7.16 -1.80 18.06
C ILE A 144 5.81 -2.28 18.57
N THR A 145 5.02 -1.38 19.15
CA THR A 145 3.68 -1.71 19.66
C THR A 145 2.75 -2.20 18.54
N ALA A 146 2.72 -1.48 17.42
CA ALA A 146 1.89 -1.84 16.28
C ALA A 146 2.33 -3.16 15.64
N LEU A 147 3.63 -3.39 15.50
CA LEU A 147 4.18 -4.62 14.93
C LEU A 147 3.79 -5.85 15.75
N VAL A 148 3.94 -5.76 17.08
CA VAL A 148 3.58 -6.86 18.01
C VAL A 148 2.08 -7.12 17.94
N ASN A 149 1.25 -6.08 18.09
CA ASN A 149 -0.21 -6.23 18.08
C ASN A 149 -0.73 -6.76 16.72
N SER A 150 -0.21 -6.28 15.62
CA SER A 150 -0.59 -6.75 14.28
C SER A 150 -0.26 -8.22 14.08
N SER A 151 0.89 -8.67 14.57
CA SER A 151 1.31 -10.06 14.50
C SER A 151 0.36 -10.99 15.24
N PHE A 152 -0.12 -10.60 16.43
CA PHE A 152 -1.08 -11.39 17.20
C PHE A 152 -2.45 -11.53 16.54
N VAL A 153 -2.89 -10.55 15.75
CA VAL A 153 -4.19 -10.59 15.06
C VAL A 153 -4.08 -11.07 13.60
N GLY A 154 -2.89 -11.49 13.16
CA GLY A 154 -2.67 -12.02 11.80
C GLY A 154 -2.75 -10.96 10.72
N VAL A 155 -2.52 -9.70 11.03
CA VAL A 155 -2.47 -8.60 10.09
C VAL A 155 -1.03 -8.27 9.74
N LEU A 156 -0.68 -8.31 8.47
CA LEU A 156 0.65 -7.90 8.01
C LEU A 156 0.73 -6.37 8.04
N TRP A 157 1.53 -5.86 8.96
CA TRP A 157 1.81 -4.43 9.06
C TRP A 157 3.32 -4.19 9.12
N THR A 158 3.78 -3.12 8.50
CA THR A 158 5.19 -2.76 8.49
C THR A 158 5.43 -1.31 8.91
N PRO A 159 6.46 -1.04 9.74
CA PRO A 159 6.91 0.31 9.98
C PRO A 159 7.61 0.86 8.73
N GLU A 160 7.54 2.16 8.56
CA GLU A 160 8.30 2.88 7.57
C GLU A 160 9.52 3.53 8.25
N VAL A 161 10.72 3.05 7.92
CA VAL A 161 11.97 3.66 8.41
C VAL A 161 12.26 4.90 7.56
N ARG A 162 12.07 6.07 8.16
CA ARG A 162 12.28 7.36 7.50
C ARG A 162 13.53 8.08 8.05
N ALA A 163 13.40 9.34 8.43
CA ALA A 163 14.50 10.11 8.96
C ALA A 163 14.93 9.62 10.35
N SER A 164 16.23 9.45 10.54
CA SER A 164 16.86 9.18 11.82
C SER A 164 17.86 10.29 12.10
N LYS A 165 17.88 10.79 13.34
CA LYS A 165 18.71 11.92 13.73
C LYS A 165 20.13 11.50 14.11
N THR A 166 20.32 10.26 14.53
CA THR A 166 21.59 9.71 15.01
C THR A 166 21.83 8.32 14.43
N ALA A 167 23.08 7.89 14.42
CA ALA A 167 23.47 6.53 14.02
C ALA A 167 22.80 5.46 14.90
N GLU A 168 22.69 5.71 16.21
CA GLU A 168 21.98 4.80 17.12
C GLU A 168 20.51 4.68 16.76
N GLU A 169 19.80 5.78 16.54
CA GLU A 169 18.41 5.74 16.12
C GLU A 169 18.24 4.96 14.81
N TRP A 170 19.14 5.20 13.86
CA TRP A 170 19.12 4.49 12.58
C TRP A 170 19.24 2.99 12.75
N ILE A 171 20.24 2.50 13.49
CA ILE A 171 20.42 1.06 13.70
C ILE A 171 19.23 0.44 14.46
N ARG A 172 18.67 1.13 15.48
CA ARG A 172 17.49 0.67 16.23
C ARG A 172 16.27 0.51 15.33
N ARG A 173 16.03 1.46 14.44
CA ARG A 173 14.95 1.38 13.44
C ARG A 173 15.16 0.24 12.46
N MET A 174 16.40 0.04 12.00
CA MET A 174 16.73 -1.08 11.13
C MET A 174 16.54 -2.44 11.81
N GLN A 175 16.85 -2.56 13.10
CA GLN A 175 16.56 -3.76 13.88
C GLN A 175 15.05 -4.05 13.94
N SER A 176 14.22 -3.05 14.14
CA SER A 176 12.74 -3.22 14.09
C SER A 176 12.27 -3.65 12.70
N ALA A 177 12.80 -3.05 11.64
CA ALA A 177 12.49 -3.43 10.27
C ALA A 177 12.91 -4.86 9.93
N CYS A 178 13.99 -5.36 10.55
CA CYS A 178 14.44 -6.74 10.39
C CYS A 178 13.36 -7.76 10.75
N PHE A 179 12.56 -7.48 11.76
CA PHE A 179 11.50 -8.37 12.27
C PHE A 179 10.10 -8.05 11.72
N SER A 180 9.97 -7.06 10.84
CA SER A 180 8.69 -6.73 10.22
C SER A 180 8.42 -7.59 8.97
N PRO A 181 7.16 -7.79 8.57
CA PRO A 181 6.82 -8.53 7.35
C PRO A 181 7.51 -7.99 6.10
N MET A 182 7.68 -6.68 6.02
CA MET A 182 8.43 -6.01 4.94
C MET A 182 9.45 -5.05 5.53
N ALA A 183 10.72 -5.15 5.13
CA ALA A 183 11.72 -4.17 5.48
C ALA A 183 11.60 -2.97 4.54
N MET A 184 10.96 -1.90 5.00
CA MET A 184 10.70 -0.71 4.21
C MET A 184 11.53 0.47 4.70
N ILE A 185 12.32 1.04 3.78
CA ILE A 185 13.09 2.27 3.99
C ILE A 185 12.50 3.35 3.10
N ASN A 186 12.00 4.41 3.71
CA ASN A 186 11.56 5.60 2.99
C ASN A 186 12.73 6.58 2.87
N ALA A 187 13.46 6.47 1.78
CA ALA A 187 14.70 7.23 1.55
C ALA A 187 14.51 8.49 0.69
N TRP A 188 13.28 8.85 0.35
CA TRP A 188 13.01 10.09 -0.39
C TRP A 188 13.03 11.33 0.53
N ALA A 189 13.17 12.51 -0.05
CA ALA A 189 13.24 13.78 0.67
C ALA A 189 14.29 13.74 1.83
N ASP A 190 13.84 13.95 3.06
CA ASP A 190 14.66 13.95 4.29
C ASP A 190 14.97 12.54 4.84
N GLY A 191 14.53 11.49 4.18
CA GLY A 191 14.72 10.11 4.64
C GLY A 191 16.19 9.73 4.77
N THR A 192 16.52 8.99 5.83
CA THR A 192 17.87 8.45 6.06
C THR A 192 18.21 7.40 5.01
N LYS A 193 19.37 7.54 4.39
CA LYS A 193 19.88 6.59 3.39
C LYS A 193 20.73 5.52 4.06
N PRO A 194 20.88 4.34 3.48
CA PRO A 194 21.75 3.28 4.02
C PRO A 194 23.18 3.71 4.29
N TRP A 195 23.66 4.75 3.63
CA TRP A 195 25.02 5.30 3.74
C TRP A 195 25.12 6.60 4.53
N THR A 196 24.03 7.07 5.15
CA THR A 196 24.01 8.35 5.89
C THR A 196 24.94 8.33 7.11
N PHE A 197 25.06 7.19 7.78
CA PHE A 197 25.86 6.97 8.98
C PHE A 197 26.91 5.88 8.72
N PRO A 198 28.08 6.22 8.13
CA PRO A 198 29.10 5.23 7.77
C PRO A 198 29.60 4.41 8.95
N GLU A 199 29.65 5.01 10.15
CA GLU A 199 30.12 4.38 11.39
C GLU A 199 29.30 3.16 11.83
N VAL A 200 28.06 3.03 11.37
CA VAL A 200 27.18 1.88 11.68
C VAL A 200 26.83 1.05 10.44
N ALA A 201 27.47 1.29 9.31
CA ALA A 201 27.14 0.63 8.05
C ALA A 201 27.25 -0.90 8.13
N GLU A 202 28.30 -1.42 8.78
CA GLU A 202 28.47 -2.89 8.97
C GLU A 202 27.38 -3.45 9.89
N ALA A 203 27.02 -2.76 10.98
CA ALA A 203 25.93 -3.19 11.86
C ALA A 203 24.58 -3.21 11.13
N VAL A 204 24.30 -2.24 10.25
CA VAL A 204 23.09 -2.25 9.40
C VAL A 204 23.11 -3.43 8.43
N LYS A 205 24.24 -3.74 7.84
CA LYS A 205 24.42 -4.90 6.96
C LYS A 205 24.22 -6.22 7.72
N ASP A 206 24.69 -6.34 8.93
CA ASP A 206 24.48 -7.52 9.77
C ASP A 206 23.01 -7.72 10.10
N VAL A 207 22.28 -6.65 10.40
CA VAL A 207 20.82 -6.67 10.59
C VAL A 207 20.09 -7.13 9.33
N ALA A 208 20.51 -6.64 8.16
CA ALA A 208 19.93 -7.06 6.88
C ALA A 208 20.21 -8.55 6.59
N ASN A 209 21.42 -9.01 6.87
CA ASN A 209 21.79 -10.43 6.73
C ASN A 209 20.98 -11.32 7.69
N LEU A 210 20.79 -10.90 8.93
CA LEU A 210 19.94 -11.59 9.89
C LEU A 210 18.50 -11.72 9.36
N ARG A 211 17.93 -10.64 8.81
CA ARG A 211 16.62 -10.70 8.18
C ARG A 211 16.57 -11.76 7.08
N MET A 212 17.58 -11.81 6.21
CA MET A 212 17.60 -12.81 5.13
C MET A 212 17.63 -14.24 5.65
N GLN A 213 18.28 -14.49 6.77
CA GLN A 213 18.26 -15.79 7.46
C GLN A 213 16.89 -16.12 8.07
N LEU A 214 16.14 -15.11 8.49
CA LEU A 214 14.84 -15.26 9.13
C LEU A 214 13.65 -15.27 8.16
N LEU A 215 13.86 -15.13 6.85
CA LEU A 215 12.75 -15.00 5.88
C LEU A 215 11.74 -16.16 5.93
N SER A 216 12.16 -17.35 6.30
CA SER A 216 11.26 -18.50 6.44
C SER A 216 10.35 -18.42 7.67
N TYR A 217 10.63 -17.49 8.60
CA TYR A 217 9.83 -17.25 9.81
C TYR A 217 8.99 -15.98 9.72
N LEU A 218 9.31 -15.10 8.80
CA LEU A 218 8.62 -13.84 8.56
C LEU A 218 7.58 -13.99 7.45
#